data_8148e6100f7295a2588c3ca0da70e378
#
_entry.id   8148e6100f7295a2588c3ca0da70e378
#
_cell.length_a   1.000
_cell.length_b   1.000
_cell.length_c   1.000
_cell.angle_alpha   90.00
_cell.angle_beta   90.00
_cell.angle_gamma   90.00
#
_symmetry.space_group_name_H-M   'P 1'
#
loop_
_entity.id
_entity.type
_entity.pdbx_description
1 polymer ?
#
loop_
_entity_poly.entity_id
_entity_poly.type
_entity_poly.pdbx_seq_one_letter_code
_entity_poly.pdbx_strand_id
1 'polypeptide(L)'
;MEGGNKMKTRLGGERSFRRFALITLGIMTILSLLPVILIVIASFTDEKCLIANGYSYFPAKWSLDAYFYMVKQAKLITRAYGISFFVTITGTLLSVLFTTTLAYPMSRKDFKFSKILTFLVFFTMLFNGGVVPAYMMWSQFFHLKNTIWALILPNYLITAFNIMLVKNYYQNSIPDALIEAAEIDGASELTIFWKIVFPLSTPVIATISLFTALKYWNDWVNALYYITKPQLYGIQNLLLRIMDNIQFLKSGGAGEIAGAAMVDLPGTSVRMAMAVVGILPIILIYPFVQKYFIKGVVVGAVKG
;
A
#
# COMPACT_ATOMS: atom_id res chain seq x y z
N MET A 1 17.64 52.27 16.82
CA MET A 1 18.22 51.63 15.59
C MET A 1 18.51 50.14 15.73
N GLU A 2 18.18 49.47 16.84
CA GLU A 2 18.48 48.02 17.06
C GLU A 2 17.44 47.04 16.53
N GLY A 3 16.22 47.46 16.28
CA GLY A 3 15.14 46.54 15.82
C GLY A 3 15.28 46.04 14.37
N GLY A 4 15.89 46.84 13.49
CA GLY A 4 16.05 46.53 12.07
C GLY A 4 17.09 45.46 11.76
N ASN A 5 18.08 45.31 12.63
CA ASN A 5 19.19 44.37 12.42
C ASN A 5 18.83 42.93 12.86
N LYS A 6 17.99 42.78 13.90
CA LYS A 6 17.49 41.46 14.35
C LYS A 6 16.51 40.82 13.34
N MET A 7 15.73 41.64 12.62
CA MET A 7 14.77 41.14 11.63
C MET A 7 15.50 40.69 10.34
N LYS A 8 16.55 41.42 9.90
CA LYS A 8 17.36 40.98 8.73
C LYS A 8 18.16 39.70 9.00
N THR A 9 18.67 39.50 10.21
CA THR A 9 19.41 38.27 10.59
C THR A 9 18.47 37.05 10.68
N ARG A 10 17.23 37.20 11.17
CA ARG A 10 16.21 36.13 11.13
C ARG A 10 15.89 35.72 9.71
N LEU A 11 15.59 36.66 8.81
CA LEU A 11 15.30 36.41 7.41
C LEU A 11 16.49 35.78 6.64
N GLY A 12 17.71 36.11 7.00
CA GLY A 12 18.92 35.49 6.45
C GLY A 12 19.08 34.05 6.88
N GLY A 13 18.85 33.75 8.16
CA GLY A 13 18.90 32.39 8.71
C GLY A 13 17.81 31.46 8.11
N GLU A 14 16.61 31.95 7.97
CA GLU A 14 15.50 31.20 7.36
C GLU A 14 15.77 30.87 5.88
N ARG A 15 16.33 31.80 5.11
CA ARG A 15 16.71 31.56 3.70
C ARG A 15 17.83 30.55 3.57
N SER A 16 18.84 30.63 4.44
CA SER A 16 19.96 29.68 4.47
C SER A 16 19.48 28.28 4.87
N PHE A 17 18.66 28.20 5.92
CA PHE A 17 18.04 26.93 6.35
C PHE A 17 17.16 26.32 5.26
N ARG A 18 16.33 27.11 4.59
CA ARG A 18 15.50 26.66 3.48
C ARG A 18 16.34 26.12 2.31
N ARG A 19 17.43 26.79 1.94
CA ARG A 19 18.36 26.29 0.91
C ARG A 19 19.01 24.97 1.32
N PHE A 20 19.52 24.89 2.55
CA PHE A 20 20.08 23.66 3.09
C PHE A 20 19.06 22.52 3.08
N ALA A 21 17.84 22.75 3.55
CA ALA A 21 16.78 21.75 3.54
C ALA A 21 16.43 21.29 2.10
N LEU A 22 16.33 22.23 1.15
CA LEU A 22 16.04 21.89 -0.26
C LEU A 22 17.17 21.07 -0.89
N ILE A 23 18.44 21.42 -0.62
CA ILE A 23 19.60 20.66 -1.12
C ILE A 23 19.61 19.26 -0.53
N THR A 24 19.44 19.13 0.79
CA THR A 24 19.43 17.84 1.49
C THR A 24 18.29 16.96 1.00
N LEU A 25 17.08 17.50 0.91
CA LEU A 25 15.93 16.77 0.36
C LEU A 25 16.10 16.41 -1.11
N GLY A 26 16.70 17.30 -1.91
CA GLY A 26 17.02 17.03 -3.31
C GLY A 26 18.01 15.86 -3.46
N ILE A 27 19.08 15.85 -2.68
CA ILE A 27 20.05 14.75 -2.67
C ILE A 27 19.39 13.44 -2.25
N MET A 28 18.60 13.45 -1.17
CA MET A 28 17.87 12.26 -0.72
C MET A 28 16.91 11.75 -1.79
N THR A 29 16.20 12.65 -2.49
CA THR A 29 15.30 12.28 -3.59
C THR A 29 16.06 11.61 -4.74
N ILE A 30 17.19 12.20 -5.16
CA ILE A 30 18.03 11.61 -6.22
C ILE A 30 18.52 10.22 -5.78
N LEU A 31 19.07 10.09 -4.57
CA LEU A 31 19.55 8.81 -4.05
C LEU A 31 18.44 7.75 -3.99
N SER A 32 17.21 8.13 -3.66
CA SER A 32 16.06 7.21 -3.63
C SER A 32 15.59 6.79 -5.02
N LEU A 33 15.78 7.64 -6.04
CA LEU A 33 15.42 7.33 -7.42
C LEU A 33 16.45 6.44 -8.12
N LEU A 34 17.73 6.49 -7.74
CA LEU A 34 18.79 5.70 -8.36
C LEU A 34 18.45 4.19 -8.43
N PRO A 35 18.05 3.51 -7.34
CA PRO A 35 17.71 2.08 -7.43
C PRO A 35 16.53 1.80 -8.36
N VAL A 36 15.53 2.68 -8.39
CA VAL A 36 14.36 2.52 -9.26
C VAL A 36 14.76 2.65 -10.73
N ILE A 37 15.59 3.64 -11.06
CA ILE A 37 16.14 3.82 -12.40
C ILE A 37 16.97 2.60 -12.80
N LEU A 38 17.79 2.07 -11.89
CA LEU A 38 18.60 0.87 -12.14
C LEU A 38 17.72 -0.36 -12.46
N ILE A 39 16.63 -0.56 -11.72
CA ILE A 39 15.67 -1.64 -12.00
C ILE A 39 15.06 -1.49 -13.40
N VAL A 40 14.66 -0.26 -13.77
CA VAL A 40 14.10 0.02 -15.10
C VAL A 40 15.14 -0.25 -16.18
N ILE A 41 16.38 0.23 -16.04
CA ILE A 41 17.46 -0.01 -17.03
C ILE A 41 17.77 -1.51 -17.11
N ALA A 42 17.89 -2.20 -15.98
CA ALA A 42 18.16 -3.64 -15.94
C ALA A 42 17.03 -4.46 -16.60
N SER A 43 15.78 -3.99 -16.54
CA SER A 43 14.65 -4.66 -17.22
C SER A 43 14.75 -4.62 -18.76
N PHE A 44 15.48 -3.64 -19.31
CA PHE A 44 15.77 -3.49 -20.73
C PHE A 44 17.18 -4.00 -21.12
N THR A 45 17.88 -4.69 -20.22
CA THR A 45 19.24 -5.19 -20.48
C THR A 45 19.21 -6.66 -20.88
N ASP A 46 20.08 -7.03 -21.83
CA ASP A 46 20.27 -8.42 -22.26
C ASP A 46 20.67 -9.31 -21.06
N GLU A 47 20.05 -10.49 -20.94
CA GLU A 47 20.26 -11.40 -19.80
C GLU A 47 21.73 -11.83 -19.67
N LYS A 48 22.42 -12.13 -20.80
CA LYS A 48 23.83 -12.55 -20.79
C LYS A 48 24.74 -11.43 -20.29
N CYS A 49 24.42 -10.17 -20.64
CA CYS A 49 25.14 -9.00 -20.15
C CYS A 49 24.90 -8.80 -18.63
N LEU A 50 23.67 -9.01 -18.15
CA LEU A 50 23.37 -8.91 -16.71
C LEU A 50 24.10 -9.97 -15.89
N ILE A 51 24.20 -11.19 -16.39
CA ILE A 51 24.91 -12.28 -15.71
C ILE A 51 26.42 -12.04 -15.70
N ALA A 52 26.99 -11.57 -16.83
CA ALA A 52 28.44 -11.38 -16.99
C ALA A 52 28.95 -10.13 -16.24
N ASN A 53 28.24 -9.00 -16.34
CA ASN A 53 28.71 -7.68 -15.90
C ASN A 53 27.96 -7.14 -14.67
N GLY A 54 26.91 -7.84 -14.22
CA GLY A 54 26.05 -7.35 -13.14
C GLY A 54 25.13 -6.21 -13.59
N TYR A 55 24.54 -5.52 -12.59
CA TYR A 55 23.67 -4.37 -12.83
C TYR A 55 24.48 -3.11 -13.14
N SER A 56 24.16 -2.44 -14.24
CA SER A 56 24.81 -1.20 -14.66
C SER A 56 23.79 -0.18 -15.14
N TYR A 57 24.08 1.10 -14.91
CA TYR A 57 23.30 2.22 -15.47
C TYR A 57 23.55 2.40 -16.98
N PHE A 58 24.64 1.84 -17.50
CA PHE A 58 25.01 1.91 -18.91
C PHE A 58 25.25 0.49 -19.42
N PRO A 59 24.17 -0.23 -19.81
CA PRO A 59 24.30 -1.61 -20.28
C PRO A 59 25.03 -1.67 -21.64
N ALA A 60 25.85 -2.69 -21.79
CA ALA A 60 26.58 -2.92 -23.07
C ALA A 60 25.62 -3.34 -24.20
N LYS A 61 24.48 -3.98 -23.87
CA LYS A 61 23.50 -4.43 -24.85
C LYS A 61 22.10 -4.31 -24.29
N TRP A 62 21.22 -3.61 -25.02
CA TRP A 62 19.80 -3.47 -24.72
C TRP A 62 19.02 -4.63 -25.32
N SER A 63 17.98 -5.13 -24.61
CA SER A 63 17.07 -6.17 -25.07
C SER A 63 15.67 -5.95 -24.53
N LEU A 64 14.67 -6.39 -25.28
CA LEU A 64 13.26 -6.44 -24.90
C LEU A 64 12.79 -7.87 -24.58
N ASP A 65 13.70 -8.85 -24.53
CA ASP A 65 13.36 -10.27 -24.37
C ASP A 65 12.56 -10.55 -23.10
N ALA A 66 12.87 -9.84 -22.01
CA ALA A 66 12.10 -9.92 -20.77
C ALA A 66 10.62 -9.53 -20.97
N TYR A 67 10.37 -8.47 -21.71
CA TYR A 67 9.00 -8.00 -22.00
C TYR A 67 8.30 -8.91 -23.02
N PHE A 68 9.00 -9.43 -24.03
CA PHE A 68 8.44 -10.44 -24.93
C PHE A 68 8.04 -11.72 -24.19
N TYR A 69 8.85 -12.16 -23.23
CA TYR A 69 8.50 -13.28 -22.37
C TYR A 69 7.20 -12.98 -21.57
N MET A 70 7.06 -11.78 -21.01
CA MET A 70 5.86 -11.37 -20.30
C MET A 70 4.63 -11.27 -21.21
N VAL A 71 4.80 -10.82 -22.45
CA VAL A 71 3.70 -10.78 -23.44
C VAL A 71 3.19 -12.18 -23.77
N LYS A 72 4.05 -13.21 -23.82
CA LYS A 72 3.60 -14.61 -23.92
C LYS A 72 2.71 -15.04 -22.77
N GLN A 73 2.87 -14.43 -21.59
CA GLN A 73 2.03 -14.65 -20.40
C GLN A 73 0.92 -13.60 -20.25
N ALA A 74 0.64 -12.79 -21.27
CA ALA A 74 -0.26 -11.64 -21.17
C ALA A 74 -1.65 -12.00 -20.64
N LYS A 75 -2.22 -13.15 -21.04
CA LYS A 75 -3.53 -13.61 -20.55
C LYS A 75 -3.56 -13.80 -19.03
N LEU A 76 -2.51 -14.38 -18.46
CA LEU A 76 -2.37 -14.56 -17.00
C LEU A 76 -2.15 -13.22 -16.30
N ILE A 77 -1.27 -12.39 -16.82
CA ILE A 77 -0.93 -11.08 -16.27
C ILE A 77 -2.15 -10.15 -16.27
N THR A 78 -2.87 -10.05 -17.38
CA THR A 78 -4.09 -9.22 -17.47
C THR A 78 -5.16 -9.66 -16.49
N ARG A 79 -5.36 -10.99 -16.35
CA ARG A 79 -6.29 -11.54 -15.36
C ARG A 79 -5.85 -11.22 -13.94
N ALA A 80 -4.57 -11.37 -13.63
CA ALA A 80 -4.02 -11.07 -12.31
C ALA A 80 -4.16 -9.58 -11.95
N TYR A 81 -3.98 -8.68 -12.93
CA TYR A 81 -4.31 -7.26 -12.75
C TYR A 81 -5.80 -7.06 -12.44
N GLY A 82 -6.70 -7.71 -13.16
CA GLY A 82 -8.14 -7.65 -12.91
C GLY A 82 -8.48 -8.07 -11.47
N ILE A 83 -7.90 -9.18 -10.98
CA ILE A 83 -8.05 -9.63 -9.59
C ILE A 83 -7.48 -8.59 -8.61
N SER A 84 -6.26 -8.10 -8.85
CA SER A 84 -5.64 -7.09 -7.96
C SER A 84 -6.44 -5.80 -7.90
N PHE A 85 -6.92 -5.28 -9.02
CA PHE A 85 -7.78 -4.08 -9.03
C PHE A 85 -9.09 -4.33 -8.30
N PHE A 86 -9.75 -5.45 -8.55
CA PHE A 86 -11.00 -5.81 -7.87
C PHE A 86 -10.82 -5.91 -6.36
N VAL A 87 -9.80 -6.65 -5.90
CA VAL A 87 -9.49 -6.83 -4.47
C VAL A 87 -9.10 -5.49 -3.82
N THR A 88 -8.28 -4.69 -4.49
CA THR A 88 -7.84 -3.40 -3.97
C THR A 88 -9.02 -2.44 -3.82
N ILE A 89 -9.86 -2.30 -4.83
CA ILE A 89 -11.01 -1.38 -4.79
C ILE A 89 -12.03 -1.88 -3.75
N THR A 90 -12.47 -3.12 -3.86
CA THR A 90 -13.50 -3.67 -2.97
C THR A 90 -13.02 -3.75 -1.53
N GLY A 91 -11.78 -4.22 -1.31
CA GLY A 91 -11.17 -4.30 0.01
C GLY A 91 -10.99 -2.94 0.65
N THR A 92 -10.56 -1.93 -0.11
CA THR A 92 -10.41 -0.56 0.40
C THR A 92 -11.75 0.05 0.77
N LEU A 93 -12.78 -0.07 -0.08
CA LEU A 93 -14.11 0.46 0.19
C LEU A 93 -14.71 -0.18 1.46
N LEU A 94 -14.64 -1.49 1.58
CA LEU A 94 -15.14 -2.21 2.76
C LEU A 94 -14.33 -1.82 4.01
N SER A 95 -13.00 -1.78 3.91
CA SER A 95 -12.14 -1.40 5.04
C SER A 95 -12.43 0.02 5.53
N VAL A 96 -12.59 0.99 4.62
CA VAL A 96 -12.94 2.37 4.97
C VAL A 96 -14.32 2.42 5.64
N LEU A 97 -15.29 1.72 5.09
CA LEU A 97 -16.64 1.65 5.66
C LEU A 97 -16.61 1.11 7.10
N PHE A 98 -16.01 -0.05 7.32
CA PHE A 98 -15.92 -0.65 8.65
C PHE A 98 -15.08 0.19 9.62
N THR A 99 -13.95 0.73 9.15
CA THR A 99 -13.08 1.57 9.99
C THR A 99 -13.79 2.83 10.44
N THR A 100 -14.44 3.55 9.54
CA THR A 100 -15.13 4.81 9.85
C THR A 100 -16.36 4.58 10.74
N THR A 101 -17.14 3.56 10.44
CA THR A 101 -18.34 3.20 11.23
C THR A 101 -17.96 2.73 12.63
N LEU A 102 -16.88 1.96 12.78
CA LEU A 102 -16.44 1.50 14.12
C LEU A 102 -15.78 2.63 14.92
N ALA A 103 -15.02 3.51 14.26
CA ALA A 103 -14.36 4.63 14.91
C ALA A 103 -15.36 5.68 15.47
N TYR A 104 -16.54 5.81 14.86
CA TYR A 104 -17.52 6.80 15.25
C TYR A 104 -18.03 6.61 16.70
N PRO A 105 -18.64 5.48 17.08
CA PRO A 105 -19.06 5.28 18.48
C PRO A 105 -17.87 5.28 19.45
N MET A 106 -16.69 4.85 19.04
CA MET A 106 -15.48 4.91 19.87
C MET A 106 -15.01 6.35 20.12
N SER A 107 -15.36 7.31 19.28
CA SER A 107 -15.01 8.72 19.46
C SER A 107 -16.00 9.49 20.36
N ARG A 108 -17.22 8.98 20.52
CA ARG A 108 -18.28 9.63 21.30
C ARG A 108 -18.04 9.52 22.80
N LYS A 109 -18.19 10.64 23.51
CA LYS A 109 -17.99 10.71 24.99
C LYS A 109 -19.15 10.10 25.76
N ASP A 110 -20.36 10.20 25.22
CA ASP A 110 -21.63 9.70 25.76
C ASP A 110 -21.80 8.18 25.57
N PHE A 111 -21.05 7.56 24.68
CA PHE A 111 -21.14 6.12 24.44
C PHE A 111 -20.41 5.31 25.52
N LYS A 112 -21.17 4.63 26.38
CA LYS A 112 -20.67 3.90 27.55
C LYS A 112 -19.58 2.87 27.27
N PHE A 113 -19.63 2.22 26.09
CA PHE A 113 -18.68 1.16 25.72
C PHE A 113 -17.46 1.69 24.96
N SER A 114 -17.33 3.01 24.73
CA SER A 114 -16.23 3.61 23.98
C SER A 114 -14.85 3.19 24.52
N LYS A 115 -14.67 3.19 25.85
CA LYS A 115 -13.39 2.80 26.48
C LYS A 115 -13.08 1.32 26.29
N ILE A 116 -14.09 0.45 26.41
CA ILE A 116 -13.94 -1.01 26.25
C ILE A 116 -13.59 -1.33 24.80
N LEU A 117 -14.31 -0.77 23.82
CA LEU A 117 -13.99 -0.96 22.40
C LEU A 117 -12.61 -0.42 22.05
N THR A 118 -12.24 0.75 22.58
CA THR A 118 -10.90 1.31 22.38
C THR A 118 -9.83 0.39 22.92
N PHE A 119 -10.02 -0.18 24.11
CA PHE A 119 -9.10 -1.14 24.71
C PHE A 119 -9.00 -2.41 23.85
N LEU A 120 -10.12 -2.99 23.43
CA LEU A 120 -10.13 -4.18 22.59
C LEU A 120 -9.40 -3.96 21.25
N VAL A 121 -9.66 -2.84 20.57
CA VAL A 121 -8.97 -2.47 19.33
C VAL A 121 -7.48 -2.28 19.59
N PHE A 122 -7.11 -1.56 20.65
CA PHE A 122 -5.71 -1.38 21.03
C PHE A 122 -5.01 -2.69 21.38
N PHE A 123 -5.71 -3.58 22.09
CA PHE A 123 -5.19 -4.91 22.42
C PHE A 123 -4.79 -5.70 21.18
N THR A 124 -5.57 -5.64 20.09
CA THR A 124 -5.22 -6.33 18.83
C THR A 124 -3.97 -5.77 18.15
N MET A 125 -3.50 -4.56 18.50
CA MET A 125 -2.21 -4.04 18.02
C MET A 125 -1.02 -4.67 18.72
N LEU A 126 -1.18 -5.02 20.01
CA LEU A 126 -0.12 -5.54 20.86
C LEU A 126 -0.02 -7.08 20.79
N PHE A 127 -1.14 -7.75 20.58
CA PHE A 127 -1.24 -9.20 20.61
C PHE A 127 -1.67 -9.74 19.24
N ASN A 128 -0.83 -10.58 18.67
CA ASN A 128 -1.10 -11.27 17.42
C ASN A 128 -1.04 -12.79 17.68
N GLY A 129 -2.08 -13.51 17.31
CA GLY A 129 -2.17 -14.96 17.46
C GLY A 129 -1.21 -15.75 16.58
N GLY A 130 -0.54 -15.10 15.63
CA GLY A 130 0.38 -15.73 14.68
C GLY A 130 -0.31 -16.26 13.43
N VAL A 131 0.54 -16.76 12.52
CA VAL A 131 0.10 -17.19 11.18
C VAL A 131 -0.73 -18.47 11.23
N VAL A 132 -0.33 -19.44 12.06
CA VAL A 132 -1.00 -20.77 12.10
C VAL A 132 -2.44 -20.67 12.60
N PRO A 133 -2.73 -20.05 13.76
CA PRO A 133 -4.11 -19.85 14.20
C PRO A 133 -4.94 -19.04 13.21
N ALA A 134 -4.37 -17.99 12.62
CA ALA A 134 -5.06 -17.20 11.60
C ALA A 134 -5.39 -18.05 10.36
N TYR A 135 -4.45 -18.88 9.89
CA TYR A 135 -4.69 -19.79 8.77
C TYR A 135 -5.81 -20.78 9.08
N MET A 136 -5.78 -21.41 10.25
CA MET A 136 -6.84 -22.36 10.66
C MET A 136 -8.21 -21.68 10.74
N MET A 137 -8.28 -20.48 11.30
CA MET A 137 -9.51 -19.73 11.40
C MET A 137 -10.11 -19.44 10.01
N TRP A 138 -9.32 -18.85 9.11
CA TRP A 138 -9.82 -18.43 7.79
C TRP A 138 -10.04 -19.62 6.83
N SER A 139 -9.17 -20.65 6.86
CA SER A 139 -9.25 -21.78 5.93
C SER A 139 -10.16 -22.92 6.38
N GLN A 140 -10.17 -23.25 7.70
CA GLN A 140 -10.90 -24.39 8.23
C GLN A 140 -12.25 -23.98 8.84
N PHE A 141 -12.25 -22.90 9.65
CA PHE A 141 -13.49 -22.48 10.31
C PHE A 141 -14.41 -21.70 9.36
N PHE A 142 -13.87 -20.68 8.68
CA PHE A 142 -14.65 -19.86 7.72
C PHE A 142 -14.70 -20.44 6.30
N HIS A 143 -13.94 -21.50 6.00
CA HIS A 143 -13.89 -22.15 4.69
C HIS A 143 -13.61 -21.23 3.50
N LEU A 144 -12.77 -20.18 3.71
CA LEU A 144 -12.51 -19.17 2.68
C LEU A 144 -11.41 -19.57 1.68
N LYS A 145 -10.71 -20.70 1.90
CA LYS A 145 -9.63 -21.14 1.00
C LYS A 145 -10.10 -21.22 -0.46
N ASN A 146 -9.28 -20.67 -1.37
CA ASN A 146 -9.58 -20.61 -2.80
C ASN A 146 -10.84 -19.80 -3.18
N THR A 147 -11.15 -18.76 -2.41
CA THR A 147 -12.19 -17.78 -2.73
C THR A 147 -11.59 -16.37 -2.85
N ILE A 148 -12.30 -15.46 -3.50
CA ILE A 148 -11.89 -14.05 -3.58
C ILE A 148 -11.90 -13.38 -2.19
N TRP A 149 -12.78 -13.82 -1.29
CA TRP A 149 -12.90 -13.32 0.06
C TRP A 149 -11.67 -13.60 0.92
N ALA A 150 -10.92 -14.65 0.60
CA ALA A 150 -9.65 -14.95 1.25
C ALA A 150 -8.55 -13.89 0.96
N LEU A 151 -8.73 -13.08 -0.09
CA LEU A 151 -7.85 -11.96 -0.42
C LEU A 151 -8.31 -10.64 0.21
N ILE A 152 -9.58 -10.56 0.66
CA ILE A 152 -10.18 -9.33 1.15
C ILE A 152 -10.26 -9.31 2.69
N LEU A 153 -10.78 -10.39 3.29
CA LEU A 153 -11.12 -10.40 4.73
C LEU A 153 -9.89 -10.54 5.65
N PRO A 154 -8.94 -11.45 5.41
CA PRO A 154 -7.80 -11.59 6.29
C PRO A 154 -6.90 -10.34 6.32
N ASN A 155 -6.41 -9.97 7.50
CA ASN A 155 -5.37 -8.99 7.77
C ASN A 155 -5.70 -7.50 7.49
N TYR A 156 -6.47 -7.16 6.45
CA TYR A 156 -6.54 -5.77 5.98
C TYR A 156 -7.92 -5.11 6.10
N LEU A 157 -8.98 -5.89 6.23
CA LEU A 157 -10.34 -5.36 6.30
C LEU A 157 -10.53 -4.41 7.49
N ILE A 158 -10.07 -4.82 8.67
CA ILE A 158 -10.14 -4.05 9.91
C ILE A 158 -8.73 -3.93 10.48
N THR A 159 -8.13 -2.75 10.36
CA THR A 159 -6.80 -2.47 10.89
C THR A 159 -6.92 -1.54 12.09
N ALA A 160 -6.51 -2.00 13.26
CA ALA A 160 -6.60 -1.24 14.51
C ALA A 160 -5.93 0.13 14.45
N PHE A 161 -4.78 0.24 13.76
CA PHE A 161 -4.10 1.51 13.53
C PHE A 161 -5.00 2.53 12.81
N ASN A 162 -5.68 2.10 11.72
CA ASN A 162 -6.57 2.99 10.97
C ASN A 162 -7.77 3.42 11.80
N ILE A 163 -8.36 2.51 12.61
CA ILE A 163 -9.48 2.83 13.50
C ILE A 163 -9.06 3.88 14.52
N MET A 164 -7.90 3.70 15.17
CA MET A 164 -7.38 4.66 16.14
C MET A 164 -7.07 6.02 15.52
N LEU A 165 -6.54 6.04 14.29
CA LEU A 165 -6.29 7.27 13.55
C LEU A 165 -7.58 8.03 13.27
N VAL A 166 -8.61 7.34 12.77
CA VAL A 166 -9.91 7.95 12.46
C VAL A 166 -10.62 8.39 13.74
N LYS A 167 -10.61 7.56 14.79
CA LYS A 167 -11.16 7.93 16.12
C LYS A 167 -10.53 9.21 16.64
N ASN A 168 -9.20 9.30 16.63
CA ASN A 168 -8.51 10.50 17.10
C ASN A 168 -8.82 11.72 16.23
N TYR A 169 -8.98 11.54 14.91
CA TYR A 169 -9.43 12.63 14.04
C TYR A 169 -10.84 13.10 14.41
N TYR A 170 -11.78 12.20 14.64
CA TYR A 170 -13.15 12.54 15.06
C TYR A 170 -13.16 13.34 16.37
N GLN A 171 -12.37 12.91 17.35
CA GLN A 171 -12.30 13.57 18.66
C GLN A 171 -11.64 14.95 18.64
N ASN A 172 -10.66 15.16 17.76
CA ASN A 172 -9.85 16.38 17.80
C ASN A 172 -10.18 17.39 16.70
N SER A 173 -10.79 16.95 15.60
CA SER A 173 -10.99 17.80 14.41
C SER A 173 -12.46 18.12 14.14
N ILE A 174 -13.40 17.37 14.72
CA ILE A 174 -14.83 17.64 14.58
C ILE A 174 -15.29 18.32 15.87
N PRO A 175 -15.82 19.56 15.81
CA PRO A 175 -16.33 20.26 16.99
C PRO A 175 -17.57 19.56 17.58
N ASP A 176 -17.57 19.28 18.90
CA ASP A 176 -18.71 18.69 19.59
C ASP A 176 -20.00 19.51 19.37
N ALA A 177 -19.89 20.85 19.30
CA ALA A 177 -21.02 21.75 19.09
C ALA A 177 -21.83 21.48 17.80
N LEU A 178 -21.17 20.93 16.73
CA LEU A 178 -21.89 20.55 15.50
C LEU A 178 -22.76 19.32 15.72
N ILE A 179 -22.31 18.42 16.56
CA ILE A 179 -23.02 17.19 16.89
C ILE A 179 -24.18 17.52 17.82
N GLU A 180 -23.92 18.31 18.84
CA GLU A 180 -24.96 18.77 19.82
C GLU A 180 -26.07 19.57 19.12
N ALA A 181 -25.72 20.45 18.18
CA ALA A 181 -26.74 21.18 17.41
C ALA A 181 -27.63 20.25 16.57
N ALA A 182 -27.03 19.24 15.93
CA ALA A 182 -27.79 18.26 15.16
C ALA A 182 -28.68 17.36 16.04
N GLU A 183 -28.25 17.06 17.27
CA GLU A 183 -29.06 16.33 18.25
C GLU A 183 -30.28 17.18 18.71
N ILE A 184 -30.10 18.47 18.96
CA ILE A 184 -31.18 19.42 19.30
C ILE A 184 -32.18 19.50 18.13
N ASP A 185 -31.69 19.48 16.86
CA ASP A 185 -32.53 19.45 15.68
C ASP A 185 -33.23 18.08 15.45
N GLY A 186 -33.05 17.11 16.35
CA GLY A 186 -33.70 15.78 16.31
C GLY A 186 -33.08 14.82 15.29
N ALA A 187 -31.84 15.07 14.83
CA ALA A 187 -31.17 14.17 13.91
C ALA A 187 -30.78 12.84 14.61
N SER A 188 -31.02 11.72 13.91
CA SER A 188 -30.55 10.42 14.39
C SER A 188 -29.03 10.28 14.28
N GLU A 189 -28.40 9.41 15.08
CA GLU A 189 -26.96 9.11 15.05
C GLU A 189 -26.46 8.73 13.66
N LEU A 190 -27.23 7.95 12.89
CA LEU A 190 -26.88 7.62 11.51
C LEU A 190 -26.91 8.85 10.61
N THR A 191 -27.82 9.78 10.83
CA THR A 191 -27.89 11.04 10.06
C THR A 191 -26.70 11.93 10.39
N ILE A 192 -26.35 12.06 11.67
CA ILE A 192 -25.16 12.79 12.12
C ILE A 192 -23.90 12.20 11.52
N PHE A 193 -23.76 10.88 11.58
CA PHE A 193 -22.61 10.19 10.99
C PHE A 193 -22.48 10.49 9.49
N TRP A 194 -23.52 10.20 8.69
CA TRP A 194 -23.42 10.29 7.23
C TRP A 194 -23.43 11.72 6.68
N LYS A 195 -24.16 12.65 7.33
CA LYS A 195 -24.31 14.02 6.82
C LYS A 195 -23.31 15.01 7.40
N ILE A 196 -22.76 14.74 8.58
CA ILE A 196 -21.86 15.68 9.28
C ILE A 196 -20.46 15.07 9.41
N VAL A 197 -20.33 13.96 10.15
CA VAL A 197 -19.04 13.40 10.53
C VAL A 197 -18.28 12.86 9.32
N PHE A 198 -18.90 12.04 8.50
CA PHE A 198 -18.27 11.41 7.34
C PHE A 198 -17.77 12.43 6.30
N PRO A 199 -18.54 13.44 5.89
CA PRO A 199 -18.05 14.47 4.95
C PRO A 199 -16.92 15.33 5.54
N LEU A 200 -17.00 15.72 6.81
CA LEU A 200 -15.94 16.48 7.48
C LEU A 200 -14.65 15.69 7.66
N SER A 201 -14.74 14.37 7.59
CA SER A 201 -13.61 13.44 7.75
C SER A 201 -12.91 13.09 6.44
N THR A 202 -13.28 13.70 5.32
CA THR A 202 -12.67 13.45 4.01
C THR A 202 -11.13 13.42 4.04
N PRO A 203 -10.40 14.28 4.77
CA PRO A 203 -8.95 14.25 4.80
C PRO A 203 -8.38 12.95 5.41
N VAL A 204 -8.91 12.50 6.55
CA VAL A 204 -8.45 11.25 7.18
C VAL A 204 -8.92 10.02 6.41
N ILE A 205 -10.13 10.06 5.84
CA ILE A 205 -10.66 8.99 4.97
C ILE A 205 -9.75 8.80 3.75
N ALA A 206 -9.33 9.88 3.09
CA ALA A 206 -8.39 9.80 1.98
C ALA A 206 -7.05 9.17 2.39
N THR A 207 -6.54 9.50 3.59
CA THR A 207 -5.30 8.95 4.12
C THR A 207 -5.41 7.45 4.38
N ILE A 208 -6.45 7.00 5.10
CA ILE A 208 -6.63 5.57 5.38
C ILE A 208 -6.97 4.77 4.12
N SER A 209 -7.69 5.37 3.16
CA SER A 209 -7.96 4.76 1.86
C SER A 209 -6.67 4.47 1.10
N LEU A 210 -5.74 5.43 1.06
CA LEU A 210 -4.44 5.25 0.42
C LEU A 210 -3.64 4.13 1.10
N PHE A 211 -3.51 4.16 2.43
CA PHE A 211 -2.77 3.14 3.16
C PHE A 211 -3.35 1.74 2.94
N THR A 212 -4.67 1.62 2.96
CA THR A 212 -5.36 0.35 2.75
C THR A 212 -5.23 -0.13 1.32
N ALA A 213 -5.40 0.77 0.33
CA ALA A 213 -5.24 0.43 -1.08
C ALA A 213 -3.82 -0.07 -1.39
N LEU A 214 -2.79 0.58 -0.83
CA LEU A 214 -1.40 0.14 -0.99
C LEU A 214 -1.16 -1.23 -0.34
N LYS A 215 -1.77 -1.53 0.82
CA LYS A 215 -1.67 -2.84 1.46
C LYS A 215 -2.29 -3.93 0.60
N TYR A 216 -3.50 -3.73 0.07
CA TYR A 216 -4.15 -4.70 -0.82
C TYR A 216 -3.40 -4.87 -2.13
N TRP A 217 -2.93 -3.77 -2.73
CA TRP A 217 -2.16 -3.85 -3.97
C TRP A 217 -0.88 -4.65 -3.84
N ASN A 218 -0.17 -4.50 -2.72
CA ASN A 218 1.10 -5.18 -2.47
C ASN A 218 0.93 -6.54 -1.78
N ASP A 219 -0.31 -7.02 -1.58
CA ASP A 219 -0.56 -8.27 -0.89
C ASP A 219 -0.20 -9.49 -1.75
N TRP A 220 0.83 -10.18 -1.34
CA TRP A 220 1.19 -11.50 -1.83
C TRP A 220 0.98 -12.58 -0.77
N VAL A 221 0.88 -12.19 0.50
CA VAL A 221 0.87 -13.08 1.66
C VAL A 221 -0.46 -13.84 1.77
N ASN A 222 -1.60 -13.15 1.68
CA ASN A 222 -2.90 -13.82 1.71
C ASN A 222 -3.05 -14.79 0.54
N ALA A 223 -2.58 -14.39 -0.65
CA ALA A 223 -2.60 -15.27 -1.81
C ALA A 223 -1.67 -16.49 -1.63
N LEU A 224 -0.51 -16.32 -0.97
CA LEU A 224 0.42 -17.42 -0.70
C LEU A 224 -0.22 -18.48 0.22
N TYR A 225 -0.89 -18.07 1.29
CA TYR A 225 -1.46 -18.98 2.27
C TYR A 225 -2.82 -19.56 1.86
N TYR A 226 -3.68 -18.76 1.24
CA TYR A 226 -5.08 -19.14 1.06
C TYR A 226 -5.45 -19.52 -0.37
N ILE A 227 -4.62 -19.19 -1.39
CA ILE A 227 -4.97 -19.40 -2.80
C ILE A 227 -4.01 -20.40 -3.45
N THR A 228 -4.59 -21.52 -3.94
CA THR A 228 -3.88 -22.52 -4.76
C THR A 228 -4.35 -22.49 -6.22
N LYS A 229 -5.53 -21.89 -6.50
CA LYS A 229 -6.10 -21.80 -7.84
C LYS A 229 -5.45 -20.65 -8.62
N PRO A 230 -4.76 -20.90 -9.76
CA PRO A 230 -4.10 -19.85 -10.54
C PRO A 230 -5.02 -18.74 -11.02
N GLN A 231 -6.31 -19.04 -11.15
CA GLN A 231 -7.32 -18.09 -11.60
C GLN A 231 -7.56 -16.94 -10.62
N LEU A 232 -7.20 -17.11 -9.35
CA LEU A 232 -7.40 -16.13 -8.29
C LEU A 232 -6.10 -15.41 -7.88
N TYR A 233 -4.98 -15.63 -8.58
CA TYR A 233 -3.76 -14.94 -8.27
C TYR A 233 -3.87 -13.45 -8.61
N GLY A 234 -3.58 -12.59 -7.64
CA GLY A 234 -3.29 -11.19 -7.88
C GLY A 234 -1.90 -11.01 -8.50
N ILE A 235 -1.62 -9.80 -9.01
CA ILE A 235 -0.38 -9.52 -9.75
C ILE A 235 0.87 -9.81 -8.91
N GLN A 236 0.94 -9.41 -7.65
CA GLN A 236 2.11 -9.62 -6.79
C GLN A 236 2.40 -11.11 -6.58
N ASN A 237 1.36 -11.91 -6.32
CA ASN A 237 1.51 -13.35 -6.14
C ASN A 237 1.87 -14.06 -7.45
N LEU A 238 1.27 -13.64 -8.58
CA LEU A 238 1.61 -14.20 -9.89
C LEU A 238 3.10 -13.96 -10.22
N LEU A 239 3.58 -12.73 -10.04
CA LEU A 239 4.97 -12.36 -10.31
C LEU A 239 5.94 -13.16 -9.42
N LEU A 240 5.61 -13.33 -8.13
CA LEU A 240 6.37 -14.15 -7.21
C LEU A 240 6.48 -15.60 -7.71
N ARG A 241 5.36 -16.21 -8.10
CA ARG A 241 5.33 -17.60 -8.58
C ARG A 241 6.06 -17.79 -9.91
N ILE A 242 5.98 -16.85 -10.84
CA ILE A 242 6.76 -16.89 -12.07
C ILE A 242 8.26 -16.85 -11.73
N MET A 243 8.65 -16.02 -10.78
CA MET A 243 10.02 -15.89 -10.31
C MET A 243 10.52 -17.20 -9.68
N ASP A 244 9.72 -17.80 -8.80
CA ASP A 244 10.06 -19.07 -8.15
C ASP A 244 10.20 -20.20 -9.18
N ASN A 245 9.29 -20.26 -10.15
CA ASN A 245 9.36 -21.24 -11.25
C ASN A 245 10.63 -21.07 -12.09
N ILE A 246 11.00 -19.85 -12.46
CA ILE A 246 12.24 -19.58 -13.19
C ILE A 246 13.47 -20.00 -12.37
N GLN A 247 13.48 -19.69 -11.08
CA GLN A 247 14.58 -20.05 -10.19
C GLN A 247 14.67 -21.57 -10.02
N PHE A 248 13.56 -22.27 -9.84
CA PHE A 248 13.50 -23.74 -9.76
C PHE A 248 14.05 -24.38 -11.04
N LEU A 249 13.65 -23.91 -12.22
CA LEU A 249 14.18 -24.38 -13.49
C LEU A 249 15.69 -24.16 -13.58
N LYS A 250 16.21 -22.99 -13.23
CA LYS A 250 17.65 -22.66 -13.27
C LYS A 250 18.48 -23.46 -12.26
N SER A 251 17.94 -23.90 -11.13
CA SER A 251 18.63 -24.69 -10.12
C SER A 251 18.76 -26.18 -10.45
N GLY A 252 18.37 -26.60 -11.67
CA GLY A 252 18.46 -27.99 -12.10
C GLY A 252 17.33 -28.88 -11.59
N GLY A 253 16.29 -28.32 -10.98
CA GLY A 253 15.15 -29.06 -10.43
C GLY A 253 14.32 -29.84 -11.47
N ALA A 254 14.54 -29.62 -12.77
CA ALA A 254 13.84 -30.29 -13.87
C ALA A 254 14.64 -31.44 -14.52
N GLY A 255 15.82 -31.80 -13.98
CA GLY A 255 16.68 -32.87 -14.52
C GLY A 255 17.29 -32.57 -15.88
N GLU A 256 18.07 -33.53 -16.43
CA GLU A 256 18.82 -33.39 -17.69
C GLU A 256 17.97 -33.09 -18.93
N ILE A 257 16.65 -33.33 -18.89
CA ILE A 257 15.75 -33.15 -20.02
C ILE A 257 15.54 -31.66 -20.37
N ALA A 258 15.77 -30.77 -19.44
CA ALA A 258 15.57 -29.34 -19.63
C ALA A 258 16.85 -28.54 -19.97
N GLY A 259 18.03 -29.19 -19.97
CA GLY A 259 19.32 -28.53 -20.01
C GLY A 259 19.56 -27.61 -21.22
N ALA A 260 19.06 -27.96 -22.42
CA ALA A 260 19.25 -27.16 -23.62
C ALA A 260 18.27 -25.96 -23.75
N ALA A 261 17.04 -26.12 -23.23
CA ALA A 261 16.03 -25.04 -23.27
C ALA A 261 16.21 -24.01 -22.12
N MET A 262 16.99 -24.36 -21.09
CA MET A 262 17.20 -23.53 -19.89
C MET A 262 18.20 -22.38 -20.07
N VAL A 263 19.16 -22.55 -20.99
CA VAL A 263 20.25 -21.57 -21.16
C VAL A 263 19.75 -20.23 -21.67
N ASP A 264 18.59 -20.20 -22.35
CA ASP A 264 17.99 -18.99 -22.94
C ASP A 264 16.78 -18.43 -22.16
N LEU A 265 16.41 -19.01 -20.99
CA LEU A 265 15.34 -18.44 -20.19
C LEU A 265 15.83 -17.18 -19.46
N PRO A 266 15.31 -16.01 -19.81
CA PRO A 266 15.68 -14.77 -19.13
C PRO A 266 15.17 -14.84 -17.68
N GLY A 267 16.10 -14.77 -16.72
CA GLY A 267 15.76 -14.89 -15.30
C GLY A 267 15.91 -13.59 -14.54
N THR A 268 17.05 -12.94 -14.73
CA THR A 268 17.37 -11.70 -14.00
C THR A 268 16.69 -10.50 -14.62
N SER A 269 16.72 -10.38 -15.96
CA SER A 269 16.02 -9.31 -16.67
C SER A 269 14.50 -9.40 -16.54
N VAL A 270 13.93 -10.62 -16.57
CA VAL A 270 12.48 -10.84 -16.33
C VAL A 270 12.11 -10.44 -14.90
N ARG A 271 12.95 -10.73 -13.90
CA ARG A 271 12.73 -10.28 -12.52
C ARG A 271 12.61 -8.75 -12.43
N MET A 272 13.51 -8.03 -13.11
CA MET A 272 13.47 -6.57 -13.14
C MET A 272 12.24 -6.04 -13.90
N ALA A 273 11.91 -6.65 -15.06
CA ALA A 273 10.71 -6.30 -15.80
C ALA A 273 9.42 -6.54 -15.00
N MET A 274 9.35 -7.64 -14.23
CA MET A 274 8.26 -7.91 -13.32
C MET A 274 8.13 -6.84 -12.22
N ALA A 275 9.25 -6.41 -11.64
CA ALA A 275 9.24 -5.33 -10.65
C ALA A 275 8.68 -4.03 -11.25
N VAL A 276 9.11 -3.68 -12.49
CA VAL A 276 8.57 -2.50 -13.21
C VAL A 276 7.08 -2.63 -13.43
N VAL A 277 6.60 -3.77 -13.94
CA VAL A 277 5.17 -4.02 -14.17
C VAL A 277 4.38 -3.97 -12.86
N GLY A 278 4.88 -4.56 -11.77
CA GLY A 278 4.22 -4.54 -10.46
C GLY A 278 4.06 -3.13 -9.85
N ILE A 279 5.04 -2.25 -10.09
CA ILE A 279 5.05 -0.88 -9.55
C ILE A 279 4.28 0.11 -10.45
N LEU A 280 4.18 -0.16 -11.74
CA LEU A 280 3.66 0.77 -12.74
C LEU A 280 2.28 1.36 -12.39
N PRO A 281 1.26 0.60 -11.95
CA PRO A 281 -0.02 1.18 -11.57
C PRO A 281 0.07 2.13 -10.38
N ILE A 282 0.93 1.86 -9.41
CA ILE A 282 1.15 2.74 -8.25
C ILE A 282 1.72 4.08 -8.73
N ILE A 283 2.74 4.05 -9.59
CA ILE A 283 3.37 5.26 -10.14
C ILE A 283 2.34 6.10 -10.92
N LEU A 284 1.46 5.47 -11.71
CA LEU A 284 0.44 6.16 -12.48
C LEU A 284 -0.67 6.77 -11.61
N ILE A 285 -1.06 6.11 -10.52
CA ILE A 285 -2.14 6.57 -9.64
C ILE A 285 -1.64 7.60 -8.62
N TYR A 286 -0.37 7.53 -8.20
CA TYR A 286 0.19 8.35 -7.13
C TYR A 286 -0.03 9.87 -7.32
N PRO A 287 0.21 10.49 -8.50
CA PRO A 287 0.01 11.93 -8.68
C PRO A 287 -1.43 12.40 -8.41
N PHE A 288 -2.42 11.53 -8.65
CA PHE A 288 -3.83 11.85 -8.40
C PHE A 288 -4.17 11.80 -6.91
N VAL A 289 -3.51 10.95 -6.16
CA VAL A 289 -3.77 10.75 -4.72
C VAL A 289 -2.95 11.69 -3.85
N GLN A 290 -1.75 12.08 -4.30
CA GLN A 290 -0.81 12.92 -3.56
C GLN A 290 -1.44 14.23 -3.04
N LYS A 291 -2.29 14.89 -3.84
CA LYS A 291 -2.97 16.14 -3.45
C LYS A 291 -3.87 16.01 -2.23
N TYR A 292 -4.46 14.83 -2.01
CA TYR A 292 -5.31 14.56 -0.85
C TYR A 292 -4.49 14.23 0.38
N PHE A 293 -3.36 13.52 0.19
CA PHE A 293 -2.44 13.14 1.26
C PHE A 293 -1.79 14.36 1.93
N ILE A 294 -1.31 15.33 1.14
CA ILE A 294 -0.69 16.55 1.67
C ILE A 294 -1.67 17.31 2.57
N LYS A 295 -2.94 17.40 2.18
CA LYS A 295 -3.98 18.08 2.97
C LYS A 295 -4.32 17.32 4.27
N GLY A 296 -4.35 15.98 4.24
CA GLY A 296 -4.72 15.14 5.40
C GLY A 296 -3.66 15.11 6.49
N VAL A 297 -2.38 15.01 6.12
CA VAL A 297 -1.27 14.95 7.09
C VAL A 297 -1.02 16.29 7.76
N VAL A 298 -1.14 17.40 7.01
CA VAL A 298 -0.90 18.75 7.56
C VAL A 298 -1.94 19.12 8.62
N VAL A 299 -3.20 18.74 8.45
CA VAL A 299 -4.27 19.03 9.44
C VAL A 299 -4.03 18.30 10.77
N GLY A 300 -3.43 17.11 10.73
CA GLY A 300 -3.05 16.36 11.94
C GLY A 300 -1.80 16.89 12.66
N ALA A 301 -0.92 17.61 11.96
CA ALA A 301 0.38 18.05 12.48
C ALA A 301 0.38 19.49 13.02
N VAL A 302 -0.63 20.32 12.72
CA VAL A 302 -0.61 21.77 12.99
C VAL A 302 -1.34 22.15 14.31
N LYS A 303 -1.87 21.17 15.08
CA LYS A 303 -2.43 21.40 16.40
C LYS A 303 -1.56 20.73 17.48
N GLY A 304 -0.33 21.20 17.59
CA GLY A 304 0.58 20.99 18.69
C GLY A 304 1.04 22.36 19.19
#